data_c1de453c49df57f1ce4c0b10e2ba3625
#
_entry.id   c1de453c49df57f1ce4c0b10e2ba3625
#
_cell.length_a   1.000
_cell.length_b   1.000
_cell.length_c   1.000
_cell.angle_alpha   90.00
_cell.angle_beta   90.00
_cell.angle_gamma   90.00
#
_symmetry.space_group_name_H-M   'P 1'
#
loop_
_entity.id
_entity.type
_entity.pdbx_description
1 polymer ?
#
loop_
_entity_poly.entity_id
_entity_poly.type
_entity_poly.pdbx_seq_one_letter_code
_entity_poly.pdbx_strand_id
1 'polypeptide(L)' 'MEGIMEQYYNIRAAAQLLGMTVRTVRQWVHEGKIKAVQYARRGKWYISETEINRIRGGKKD' A
#
# COMPACT_ATOMS: atom_id res chain seq x y z
N MET A 1 -24.02 -4.96 -1.03
CA MET A 1 -23.43 -4.71 -1.10
C MET A 1 -22.86 -4.48 -1.56
N GLU A 2 -22.66 -4.36 -1.70
CA GLU A 2 -22.08 -4.21 -2.06
C GLU A 2 -21.14 -3.98 -2.34
N GLY A 3 -21.25 -4.11 -3.00
CA GLY A 3 -19.85 -4.39 -3.21
C GLY A 3 -19.01 -3.20 -2.94
N ILE A 4 -18.08 -3.42 -2.16
CA ILE A 4 -17.15 -2.37 -1.81
C ILE A 4 -15.95 -2.45 -2.72
N MET A 5 -15.69 -1.36 -3.42
CA MET A 5 -14.55 -1.31 -4.29
C MET A 5 -13.43 -0.62 -3.57
N GLU A 6 -12.47 -1.42 -3.18
CA GLU A 6 -11.33 -0.88 -2.49
C GLU A 6 -10.41 -0.17 -3.44
N GLN A 7 -9.95 0.98 -3.05
CA GLN A 7 -9.03 1.77 -3.84
C GLN A 7 -7.61 1.20 -3.71
N TYR A 8 -6.90 1.14 -4.83
CA TYR A 8 -5.52 0.69 -4.82
C TYR A 8 -4.62 1.79 -5.34
N TYR A 9 -3.44 1.89 -4.78
CA TYR A 9 -2.48 2.92 -5.14
C TYR A 9 -1.17 2.28 -5.54
N ASN A 10 -0.50 2.85 -6.55
CA ASN A 10 0.81 2.34 -6.88
C ASN A 10 1.81 2.79 -5.80
N ILE A 11 3.03 2.28 -5.90
CA ILE A 11 4.03 2.54 -4.86
C ILE A 11 4.27 4.03 -4.69
N ARG A 12 4.34 4.76 -5.80
CA ARG A 12 4.62 6.18 -5.73
C ARG A 12 3.51 6.93 -4.98
N ALA A 13 2.27 6.65 -5.35
CA ALA A 13 1.15 7.29 -4.68
C ALA A 13 1.08 6.89 -3.22
N ALA A 14 1.31 5.62 -2.94
CA ALA A 14 1.29 5.14 -1.56
C ALA A 14 2.37 5.84 -0.73
N ALA A 15 3.54 6.03 -1.31
CA ALA A 15 4.62 6.69 -0.60
C ALA A 15 4.22 8.11 -0.22
N GLN A 16 3.56 8.81 -1.14
CA GLN A 16 3.12 10.16 -0.85
C GLN A 16 2.09 10.17 0.27
N LEU A 17 1.14 9.25 0.21
CA LEU A 17 0.11 9.19 1.23
C LEU A 17 0.68 8.81 2.59
N LEU A 18 1.73 8.03 2.61
CA LEU A 18 2.35 7.59 3.84
C LEU A 18 3.41 8.55 4.35
N GLY A 19 3.78 9.53 3.52
CA GLY A 19 4.84 10.45 3.89
C GLY A 19 6.19 9.79 3.89
N MET A 20 6.38 8.82 3.00
CA MET A 20 7.63 8.08 2.93
C MET A 20 8.20 8.17 1.52
N THR A 21 9.43 7.75 1.36
CA THR A 21 10.01 7.66 0.03
C THR A 21 9.60 6.37 -0.62
N VAL A 22 9.64 6.35 -1.95
CA VAL A 22 9.35 5.14 -2.70
C VAL A 22 10.30 4.03 -2.28
N ARG A 23 11.54 4.38 -2.05
CA ARG A 23 12.53 3.39 -1.65
C ARG A 23 12.15 2.72 -0.34
N THR A 24 11.72 3.51 0.63
CA THR A 24 11.33 2.97 1.92
C THR A 24 10.10 2.09 1.80
N VAL A 25 9.11 2.53 1.02
CA VAL A 25 7.91 1.73 0.83
C VAL A 25 8.28 0.39 0.21
N ARG A 26 9.13 0.42 -0.81
CA ARG A 26 9.56 -0.80 -1.47
C ARG A 26 10.25 -1.74 -0.49
N GLN A 27 11.11 -1.18 0.32
CA GLN A 27 11.82 -1.98 1.31
C GLN A 27 10.85 -2.63 2.29
N TRP A 28 9.88 -1.87 2.75
CA TRP A 28 8.91 -2.39 3.71
C TRP A 28 8.04 -3.48 3.08
N VAL A 29 7.73 -3.35 1.79
CA VAL A 29 7.00 -4.40 1.11
C VAL A 29 7.82 -5.69 1.10
N HIS A 30 9.11 -5.57 0.81
CA HIS A 30 9.97 -6.73 0.79
C HIS A 30 10.11 -7.36 2.16
N GLU A 31 10.07 -6.54 3.19
CA GLU A 31 10.22 -7.05 4.55
C GLU A 31 8.92 -7.60 5.12
N GLY A 32 7.84 -7.45 4.39
CA GLY A 32 6.56 -7.93 4.86
C GLY A 32 5.83 -6.99 5.79
N LYS A 33 6.32 -5.78 5.94
CA LYS A 33 5.67 -4.81 6.80
C LYS A 33 4.47 -4.16 6.13
N ILE A 34 4.48 -4.12 4.81
CA ILE A 34 3.38 -3.57 4.03
C ILE A 34 2.93 -4.65 3.07
N LYS A 35 1.64 -4.90 3.04
CA LYS A 35 1.07 -5.84 2.10
C LYS A 35 0.83 -5.16 0.77
N ALA A 36 1.36 -5.73 -0.29
CA ALA A 36 1.18 -5.19 -1.62
C ALA A 36 0.71 -6.29 -2.54
N VAL A 37 0.01 -5.90 -3.58
CA VAL A 37 -0.51 -6.82 -4.57
C VAL A 37 0.18 -6.56 -5.89
N GLN A 38 0.55 -7.61 -6.58
CA GLN A 38 1.15 -7.50 -7.89
C GLN A 38 0.21 -8.12 -8.91
N TYR A 39 -0.31 -7.30 -9.79
CA TYR A 39 -1.33 -7.78 -10.71
C TYR A 39 -0.78 -8.55 -11.89
N ALA A 40 0.43 -8.30 -12.26
CA ALA A 40 1.03 -9.01 -13.37
C ALA A 40 2.29 -9.67 -12.90
N ARG A 41 2.71 -10.68 -13.65
CA ARG A 41 3.90 -11.42 -13.32
C ARG A 41 5.09 -10.51 -13.05
N ARG A 42 5.26 -9.50 -13.86
CA ARG A 42 6.29 -8.50 -13.68
C ARG A 42 5.66 -7.14 -13.49
N GLY A 43 4.44 -7.15 -13.04
CA GLY A 43 3.68 -5.93 -12.91
C GLY A 43 4.10 -5.11 -11.72
N LYS A 44 3.50 -3.95 -11.66
CA LYS A 44 3.78 -3.04 -10.59
C LYS A 44 3.04 -3.47 -9.33
N TRP A 45 3.55 -3.02 -8.23
CA TRP A 45 2.93 -3.29 -6.94
C TRP A 45 1.87 -2.25 -6.65
N TYR A 46 0.81 -2.71 -6.00
CA TYR A 46 -0.29 -1.83 -5.61
C TYR A 46 -0.60 -2.09 -4.15
N ILE A 47 -0.93 -1.02 -3.44
CA ILE A 47 -1.22 -1.10 -2.02
C ILE A 47 -2.64 -0.62 -1.81
N SER A 48 -3.44 -1.37 -1.08
CA SER A 48 -4.83 -1.01 -0.88
C SER A 48 -4.96 0.16 0.07
N GLU A 49 -6.06 0.87 -0.07
CA GLU A 49 -6.34 1.99 0.80
C GLU A 49 -6.42 1.53 2.25
N THR A 50 -7.00 0.37 2.46
CA THR A 50 -7.10 -0.19 3.81
C THR A 50 -5.71 -0.35 4.42
N GLU A 51 -4.78 -0.87 3.63
CA GLU A 51 -3.43 -1.08 4.13
C GLU A 51 -2.75 0.25 4.42
N ILE A 52 -2.95 1.23 3.56
CA ILE A 52 -2.36 2.54 3.77
C ILE A 52 -2.90 3.16 5.05
N ASN A 53 -4.21 3.05 5.27
CA ASN A 53 -4.80 3.60 6.48
C ASN A 53 -4.31 2.89 7.72
N ARG A 54 -4.10 1.59 7.63
CA ARG A 54 -3.58 0.83 8.75
C ARG A 54 -2.20 1.34 9.15
N ILE A 55 -1.37 1.63 8.17
CA ILE A 55 -0.01 2.05 8.44
C ILE A 55 0.05 3.48 8.92
N ARG A 56 -0.65 4.39 8.22
CA ARG A 56 -0.62 5.78 8.63
C ARG A 56 -1.42 6.02 9.88
N GLY A 57 -2.53 5.30 10.02
CA GLY A 57 -3.42 5.51 11.13
C GLY A 57 -2.83 5.04 12.44
N GLY A 58 -2.01 4.08 12.35
CA GLY A 58 -1.47 3.58 13.56
C GLY A 58 -2.50 2.94 14.41
N LYS A 59 -2.94 3.28 14.92
CA LYS A 59 -3.62 2.84 15.69
C LYS A 59 -4.72 3.04 16.00
N LYS A 60 -5.24 3.04 16.23
CA LYS A 60 -6.19 3.23 16.38
C LYS A 60 -6.70 3.21 17.16
N ASP A 61 -6.92 3.11 17.72
CA ASP A 61 -7.25 3.14 18.34
C ASP A 61 -7.53 3.13 18.66
#